data_f7ade02d4139a13ea656e383a6c56e75
#
_entry.id   f7ade02d4139a13ea656e383a6c56e75
#
_cell.length_a   1.000
_cell.length_b   1.000
_cell.length_c   1.000
_cell.angle_alpha   90.00
_cell.angle_beta   90.00
_cell.angle_gamma   90.00
#
_symmetry.space_group_name_H-M   'P 1'
#
loop_
_entity.id
_entity.type
_entity.pdbx_description
1 polymer ?
#
loop_
_entity_poly.entity_id
_entity_poly.type
_entity_poly.pdbx_seq_one_letter_code
_entity_poly.pdbx_strand_id
1 'polypeptide(L)'
;DYVSDALHNMNSLVLDYSFVPTFILSKETSKYTKAVMSGDGADELFGGYEWYRGLKYFNLLPYTLKVWISKIINSSLSGIEETKYLSFNKKLSYFFKYVSDSPYIQMILWQSSYQNFYDEKLNKISNEIKNHINIENNKRNNYRNIDLNFYLYTNVLPKVDIASMANSLEVRPPYLDDLLQSYAQNN
;
A
#
# COMPACT_ATOMS: atom_id res chain seq x y z
N ASP A 1 18.97 21.73 -0.57
CA ASP A 1 18.94 20.35 -0.05
C ASP A 1 17.71 19.66 -0.65
N TYR A 2 17.92 18.55 -1.36
CA TYR A 2 16.84 17.83 -2.07
C TYR A 2 15.68 17.40 -1.17
N VAL A 3 15.96 17.05 0.08
CA VAL A 3 14.93 16.66 1.05
C VAL A 3 14.06 17.86 1.43
N SER A 4 14.68 19.00 1.71
CA SER A 4 13.97 20.25 2.01
C SER A 4 13.11 20.69 0.84
N ASP A 5 13.64 20.62 -0.40
CA ASP A 5 12.90 20.96 -1.61
C ASP A 5 11.69 20.02 -1.79
N ALA A 6 11.89 18.72 -1.58
CA ALA A 6 10.81 17.73 -1.69
C ALA A 6 9.69 18.01 -0.68
N LEU A 7 10.05 18.23 0.60
CA LEU A 7 9.08 18.53 1.65
C LEU A 7 8.34 19.84 1.43
N HIS A 8 9.02 20.85 0.89
CA HIS A 8 8.38 22.14 0.58
C HIS A 8 7.36 22.04 -0.57
N ASN A 9 7.60 21.15 -1.52
CA ASN A 9 6.68 20.92 -2.66
C ASN A 9 5.57 19.90 -2.34
N MET A 10 5.57 19.32 -1.15
CA MET A 10 4.55 18.37 -0.72
C MET A 10 3.26 19.11 -0.31
N ASN A 11 2.41 19.43 -1.29
CA ASN A 11 1.19 20.21 -1.08
C ASN A 11 0.02 19.45 -0.46
N SER A 12 0.17 18.14 -0.21
CA SER A 12 -0.84 17.30 0.40
C SER A 12 -0.21 16.30 1.37
N LEU A 13 -1.04 15.67 2.22
CA LEU A 13 -0.62 14.64 3.16
C LEU A 13 -0.28 13.34 2.39
N VAL A 14 0.90 13.30 1.78
CA VAL A 14 1.45 12.06 1.21
C VAL A 14 2.24 11.36 2.30
N LEU A 15 1.67 10.28 2.84
CA LEU A 15 2.26 9.50 3.94
C LEU A 15 3.14 8.34 3.43
N ASP A 16 3.79 8.53 2.31
CA ASP A 16 4.66 7.52 1.70
C ASP A 16 6.12 7.98 1.71
N TYR A 17 6.97 7.22 2.41
CA TYR A 17 8.41 7.49 2.50
C TYR A 17 9.12 7.52 1.14
N SER A 18 8.53 6.91 0.10
CA SER A 18 9.07 6.92 -1.25
C SER A 18 8.83 8.24 -2.00
N PHE A 19 8.11 9.20 -1.40
CA PHE A 19 7.90 10.53 -1.99
C PHE A 19 9.22 11.24 -2.27
N VAL A 20 10.12 11.31 -1.29
CA VAL A 20 11.41 12.00 -1.42
C VAL A 20 12.28 11.37 -2.52
N PRO A 21 12.51 10.05 -2.55
CA PRO A 21 13.20 9.41 -3.67
C PRO A 21 12.54 9.66 -5.03
N THR A 22 11.20 9.62 -5.11
CA THR A 22 10.46 9.89 -6.36
C THR A 22 10.65 11.33 -6.81
N PHE A 23 10.61 12.29 -5.90
CA PHE A 23 10.88 13.70 -6.19
C PHE A 23 12.29 13.92 -6.73
N ILE A 24 13.30 13.32 -6.10
CA ILE A 24 14.71 13.43 -6.53
C ILE A 24 14.87 12.83 -7.94
N LEU A 25 14.30 11.64 -8.15
CA LEU A 25 14.33 10.98 -9.45
C LEU A 25 13.67 11.84 -10.52
N SER A 26 12.50 12.41 -10.24
CA SER A 26 11.77 13.30 -11.14
C SER A 26 12.59 14.55 -11.48
N LYS A 27 13.22 15.16 -10.47
CA LYS A 27 14.08 16.33 -10.63
C LYS A 27 15.29 16.05 -11.53
N GLU A 28 15.93 14.91 -11.35
CA GLU A 28 17.06 14.53 -12.19
C GLU A 28 16.61 14.17 -13.63
N THR A 29 15.51 13.43 -13.76
CA THR A 29 14.98 13.00 -15.07
C THR A 29 14.49 14.17 -15.91
N SER A 30 13.86 15.17 -15.29
CA SER A 30 13.34 16.35 -16.00
C SER A 30 14.42 17.19 -16.74
N LYS A 31 15.68 16.99 -16.39
CA LYS A 31 16.82 17.61 -17.10
C LYS A 31 17.01 17.04 -18.52
N TYR A 32 16.52 15.82 -18.76
CA TYR A 32 16.76 15.09 -20.01
C TYR A 32 15.50 14.91 -20.85
N THR A 33 14.33 14.85 -20.22
CA THR A 33 13.06 14.64 -20.92
C THR A 33 11.90 15.33 -20.23
N LYS A 34 10.81 15.55 -20.97
CA LYS A 34 9.57 16.15 -20.44
C LYS A 34 8.50 15.12 -20.08
N ALA A 35 8.64 13.88 -20.57
CA ALA A 35 7.71 12.80 -20.29
C ALA A 35 8.44 11.46 -20.16
N VAL A 36 7.95 10.62 -19.26
CA VAL A 36 8.46 9.27 -19.02
C VAL A 36 7.31 8.29 -18.82
N MET A 37 7.58 7.00 -19.05
CA MET A 37 6.69 5.93 -18.64
C MET A 37 7.08 5.40 -17.28
N SER A 38 6.07 5.03 -16.45
CA SER A 38 6.28 4.42 -15.14
C SER A 38 5.65 3.04 -15.05
N GLY A 39 6.02 2.30 -14.00
CA GLY A 39 5.46 0.98 -13.69
C GLY A 39 4.24 1.01 -12.76
N ASP A 40 3.74 2.20 -12.41
CA ASP A 40 2.64 2.32 -11.46
C ASP A 40 1.36 1.62 -11.96
N GLY A 41 0.66 0.94 -11.05
CA GLY A 41 -0.52 0.16 -11.38
C GLY A 41 -0.24 -1.32 -11.71
N ALA A 42 1.02 -1.71 -11.95
CA ALA A 42 1.35 -3.09 -12.31
C ALA A 42 1.08 -4.07 -11.16
N ASP A 43 1.45 -3.72 -9.95
CA ASP A 43 1.28 -4.57 -8.77
C ASP A 43 -0.20 -4.75 -8.42
N GLU A 44 -0.99 -3.70 -8.55
CA GLU A 44 -2.43 -3.71 -8.34
C GLU A 44 -3.14 -4.56 -9.40
N LEU A 45 -2.73 -4.43 -10.67
CA LEU A 45 -3.33 -5.19 -11.75
C LEU A 45 -2.99 -6.68 -11.70
N PHE A 46 -1.73 -7.00 -11.45
CA PHE A 46 -1.23 -8.39 -11.58
C PHE A 46 -0.97 -9.07 -10.23
N GLY A 47 -1.25 -8.39 -9.11
CA GLY A 47 -1.11 -8.96 -7.78
C GLY A 47 0.35 -9.17 -7.35
N GLY A 48 1.24 -8.21 -7.68
CA GLY A 48 2.66 -8.27 -7.39
C GLY A 48 3.03 -8.09 -5.92
N TYR A 49 2.15 -7.50 -5.12
CA TYR A 49 2.42 -7.22 -3.72
C TYR A 49 2.57 -8.48 -2.85
N GLU A 50 3.56 -8.46 -1.96
CA GLU A 50 3.80 -9.57 -1.02
C GLU A 50 2.62 -9.82 -0.06
N TRP A 51 1.83 -8.81 0.28
CA TRP A 51 0.69 -8.97 1.19
C TRP A 51 -0.43 -9.84 0.62
N TYR A 52 -0.60 -9.97 -0.70
CA TYR A 52 -1.57 -10.91 -1.26
C TYR A 52 -1.24 -12.38 -0.92
N ARG A 53 0.07 -12.71 -0.95
CA ARG A 53 0.54 -14.03 -0.48
C ARG A 53 0.36 -14.16 1.03
N GLY A 54 0.69 -13.11 1.77
CA GLY A 54 0.50 -13.04 3.21
C GLY A 54 -0.95 -13.29 3.61
N LEU A 55 -1.91 -12.62 2.97
CA LEU A 55 -3.34 -12.80 3.21
C LEU A 55 -3.80 -14.24 2.95
N LYS A 56 -3.31 -14.88 1.90
CA LYS A 56 -3.65 -16.26 1.59
C LYS A 56 -3.32 -17.20 2.75
N TYR A 57 -2.09 -17.12 3.27
CA TYR A 57 -1.65 -17.96 4.39
C TYR A 57 -2.28 -17.52 5.72
N PHE A 58 -2.38 -16.23 5.95
CA PHE A 58 -2.99 -15.69 7.15
C PHE A 58 -4.46 -16.09 7.29
N ASN A 59 -5.21 -16.15 6.20
CA ASN A 59 -6.63 -16.53 6.18
C ASN A 59 -6.85 -18.04 6.41
N LEU A 60 -5.82 -18.88 6.27
CA LEU A 60 -5.91 -20.28 6.64
C LEU A 60 -5.91 -20.51 8.15
N LEU A 61 -5.42 -19.54 8.93
CA LEU A 61 -5.35 -19.63 10.37
C LEU A 61 -6.69 -19.24 11.02
N PRO A 62 -7.20 -19.99 11.98
CA PRO A 62 -8.34 -19.56 12.81
C PRO A 62 -8.05 -18.26 13.53
N TYR A 63 -9.07 -17.41 13.69
CA TYR A 63 -8.91 -16.10 14.34
C TYR A 63 -8.30 -16.21 15.75
N THR A 64 -8.75 -17.15 16.55
CA THR A 64 -8.22 -17.41 17.89
C THR A 64 -6.71 -17.70 17.90
N LEU A 65 -6.24 -18.48 16.93
CA LEU A 65 -4.82 -18.78 16.78
C LEU A 65 -4.02 -17.55 16.35
N LYS A 66 -4.56 -16.73 15.44
CA LYS A 66 -3.94 -15.44 15.04
C LYS A 66 -3.75 -14.54 16.25
N VAL A 67 -4.80 -14.37 17.08
CA VAL A 67 -4.75 -13.55 18.30
C VAL A 67 -3.71 -14.10 19.29
N TRP A 68 -3.65 -15.41 19.48
CA TRP A 68 -2.68 -16.03 20.37
C TRP A 68 -1.23 -15.81 19.90
N ILE A 69 -0.96 -16.04 18.62
CA ILE A 69 0.34 -15.77 17.99
C ILE A 69 0.71 -14.27 18.12
N SER A 70 -0.23 -13.39 17.87
CA SER A 70 -0.05 -11.94 18.03
C SER A 70 0.40 -11.57 19.44
N LYS A 71 -0.24 -12.11 20.47
CA LYS A 71 0.13 -11.85 21.86
C LYS A 71 1.55 -12.31 22.19
N ILE A 72 1.94 -13.50 21.73
CA ILE A 72 3.29 -14.04 21.94
C ILE A 72 4.33 -13.18 21.24
N ILE A 73 4.12 -12.86 19.98
CA ILE A 73 5.05 -12.06 19.17
C ILE A 73 5.21 -10.66 19.77
N ASN A 74 4.11 -9.99 20.10
CA ASN A 74 4.14 -8.64 20.67
C ASN A 74 4.81 -8.63 22.06
N SER A 75 4.64 -9.69 22.85
CA SER A 75 5.33 -9.81 24.15
C SER A 75 6.82 -10.11 24.00
N SER A 76 7.21 -10.94 23.05
CA SER A 76 8.60 -11.40 22.89
C SER A 76 9.48 -10.42 22.13
N LEU A 77 8.88 -9.60 21.26
CA LEU A 77 9.62 -8.66 20.40
C LEU A 77 9.54 -7.20 20.87
N SER A 78 8.78 -6.91 21.93
CA SER A 78 8.67 -5.58 22.53
C SER A 78 9.96 -5.22 23.27
N GLY A 79 10.98 -4.78 22.59
CA GLY A 79 12.25 -4.37 23.20
C GLY A 79 13.48 -4.71 22.38
N ILE A 80 13.32 -5.35 21.26
CA ILE A 80 14.42 -5.63 20.35
C ILE A 80 14.58 -4.44 19.41
N GLU A 81 15.59 -3.60 19.65
CA GLU A 81 16.06 -2.62 18.68
C GLU A 81 16.67 -3.36 17.49
N GLU A 82 15.89 -3.51 16.44
CA GLU A 82 16.37 -4.14 15.23
C GLU A 82 17.03 -3.12 14.30
N THR A 83 18.31 -3.28 14.10
CA THR A 83 19.12 -2.44 13.20
C THR A 83 18.91 -2.75 11.71
N LYS A 84 18.28 -3.89 11.38
CA LYS A 84 18.04 -4.30 9.98
C LYS A 84 16.55 -4.17 9.63
N TYR A 85 16.24 -3.27 8.72
CA TYR A 85 14.88 -2.96 8.25
C TYR A 85 14.09 -4.17 7.72
N LEU A 86 14.76 -5.20 7.22
CA LEU A 86 14.16 -6.37 6.57
C LEU A 86 14.37 -7.67 7.34
N SER A 87 14.64 -7.64 8.66
CA SER A 87 14.78 -8.89 9.41
C SER A 87 13.48 -9.70 9.40
N PHE A 88 13.59 -11.04 9.40
CA PHE A 88 12.45 -11.95 9.45
C PHE A 88 11.55 -11.65 10.68
N ASN A 89 12.15 -11.39 11.83
CA ASN A 89 11.44 -11.06 13.06
C ASN A 89 10.60 -9.77 12.93
N LYS A 90 11.13 -8.76 12.24
CA LYS A 90 10.41 -7.52 11.99
C LYS A 90 9.23 -7.73 11.02
N LYS A 91 9.43 -8.51 9.97
CA LYS A 91 8.33 -8.91 9.07
C LYS A 91 7.25 -9.68 9.83
N LEU A 92 7.63 -10.63 10.67
CA LEU A 92 6.71 -11.43 11.48
C LEU A 92 5.96 -10.55 12.50
N SER A 93 6.66 -9.66 13.20
CA SER A 93 6.06 -8.67 14.10
C SER A 93 5.04 -7.80 13.36
N TYR A 94 5.39 -7.32 12.19
CA TYR A 94 4.51 -6.49 11.37
C TYR A 94 3.24 -7.24 10.96
N PHE A 95 3.34 -8.50 10.54
CA PHE A 95 2.22 -9.34 10.15
C PHE A 95 1.24 -9.63 11.30
N PHE A 96 1.75 -9.79 12.52
CA PHE A 96 0.95 -10.17 13.68
C PHE A 96 0.75 -9.06 14.70
N LYS A 97 1.23 -7.83 14.43
CA LYS A 97 1.08 -6.70 15.36
C LYS A 97 -0.38 -6.41 15.65
N TYR A 98 -1.18 -6.40 14.61
CA TYR A 98 -2.63 -6.22 14.67
C TYR A 98 -3.30 -7.32 13.88
N VAL A 99 -4.35 -7.90 14.45
CA VAL A 99 -5.05 -9.05 13.87
C VAL A 99 -6.52 -8.73 13.75
N SER A 100 -7.06 -8.91 12.55
CA SER A 100 -8.49 -8.85 12.26
C SER A 100 -9.01 -10.19 11.77
N ASP A 101 -10.28 -10.47 12.00
CA ASP A 101 -11.01 -11.59 11.40
C ASP A 101 -11.42 -11.27 9.96
N SER A 102 -11.56 -9.99 9.64
CA SER A 102 -11.83 -9.52 8.27
C SER A 102 -10.52 -9.42 7.47
N PRO A 103 -10.39 -10.17 6.38
CA PRO A 103 -9.22 -10.09 5.50
C PRO A 103 -9.00 -8.69 4.91
N TYR A 104 -10.08 -7.95 4.67
CA TYR A 104 -10.03 -6.56 4.15
C TYR A 104 -9.44 -5.60 5.17
N ILE A 105 -9.90 -5.68 6.42
CA ILE A 105 -9.33 -4.87 7.52
C ILE A 105 -7.88 -5.26 7.72
N GLN A 106 -7.54 -6.54 7.65
CA GLN A 106 -6.16 -7.00 7.79
C GLN A 106 -5.25 -6.41 6.72
N MET A 107 -5.69 -6.32 5.47
CA MET A 107 -4.94 -5.71 4.39
C MET A 107 -4.72 -4.21 4.63
N ILE A 108 -5.75 -3.48 5.02
CA ILE A 108 -5.67 -2.06 5.36
C ILE A 108 -4.68 -1.83 6.51
N LEU A 109 -4.70 -2.69 7.53
CA LEU A 109 -3.78 -2.63 8.66
C LEU A 109 -2.32 -2.81 8.24
N TRP A 110 -2.05 -3.70 7.30
CA TRP A 110 -0.70 -3.90 6.79
C TRP A 110 -0.21 -2.75 5.90
N GLN A 111 -1.11 -2.05 5.22
CA GLN A 111 -0.78 -0.88 4.39
C GLN A 111 -0.73 0.42 5.18
N SER A 112 -1.33 0.45 6.36
CA SER A 112 -1.44 1.68 7.16
C SER A 112 -0.16 2.01 7.90
N SER A 113 0.34 3.22 7.71
CA SER A 113 1.42 3.80 8.52
C SER A 113 0.95 4.18 9.92
N TYR A 114 -0.34 4.40 10.12
CA TYR A 114 -0.98 4.77 11.40
C TYR A 114 -1.69 3.58 12.04
N GLN A 115 -0.95 2.73 12.69
CA GLN A 115 -1.48 1.52 13.31
C GLN A 115 -2.18 1.75 14.68
N ASN A 116 -2.20 2.97 15.19
CA ASN A 116 -2.76 3.28 16.52
C ASN A 116 -4.24 3.71 16.52
N PHE A 117 -4.90 3.81 15.36
CA PHE A 117 -6.32 4.18 15.24
C PHE A 117 -7.21 2.94 15.17
N TYR A 118 -7.22 2.12 16.25
CA TYR A 118 -7.64 0.75 16.13
C TYR A 118 -9.15 0.47 16.24
N ASP A 119 -10.04 1.30 16.76
CA ASP A 119 -11.35 0.72 17.10
C ASP A 119 -12.55 1.15 16.23
N GLU A 120 -13.02 2.36 16.31
CA GLU A 120 -14.25 2.74 15.61
C GLU A 120 -14.01 3.25 14.18
N LYS A 121 -12.91 3.97 13.98
CA LYS A 121 -12.62 4.59 12.68
C LYS A 121 -12.26 3.57 11.62
N LEU A 122 -11.54 2.49 11.98
CA LEU A 122 -11.20 1.42 11.04
C LEU A 122 -12.44 0.63 10.59
N ASN A 123 -13.37 0.37 11.50
CA ASN A 123 -14.64 -0.27 11.15
C ASN A 123 -15.47 0.61 10.21
N LYS A 124 -15.48 1.92 10.45
CA LYS A 124 -16.16 2.88 9.57
C LYS A 124 -15.51 2.91 8.19
N ILE A 125 -14.20 3.06 8.11
CA ILE A 125 -13.43 3.05 6.84
C ILE A 125 -13.61 1.73 6.11
N SER A 126 -13.55 0.59 6.80
CA SER A 126 -13.77 -0.73 6.20
C SER A 126 -15.18 -0.86 5.61
N ASN A 127 -16.20 -0.33 6.29
CA ASN A 127 -17.57 -0.36 5.78
C ASN A 127 -17.75 0.60 4.60
N GLU A 128 -17.14 1.77 4.63
CA GLU A 128 -17.13 2.69 3.50
C GLU A 128 -16.45 2.06 2.28
N ILE A 129 -15.29 1.43 2.46
CA ILE A 129 -14.59 0.71 1.38
C ILE A 129 -15.46 -0.45 0.84
N LYS A 130 -16.09 -1.24 1.70
CA LYS A 130 -16.99 -2.32 1.28
C LYS A 130 -18.19 -1.81 0.48
N ASN A 131 -18.71 -0.65 0.82
CA ASN A 131 -19.87 -0.05 0.14
C ASN A 131 -19.50 0.57 -1.21
N HIS A 132 -18.29 1.11 -1.35
CA HIS A 132 -17.80 1.70 -2.59
C HIS A 132 -17.26 0.66 -3.57
N ILE A 133 -16.69 -0.41 -3.06
CA ILE A 133 -16.23 -1.53 -3.86
C ILE A 133 -17.36 -2.54 -3.86
N ASN A 134 -18.08 -2.63 -4.99
CA ASN A 134 -19.09 -3.65 -5.21
C ASN A 134 -18.42 -5.04 -5.08
N ILE A 135 -18.43 -5.58 -3.85
CA ILE A 135 -17.74 -6.82 -3.50
C ILE A 135 -18.58 -7.97 -4.04
N GLU A 136 -18.61 -8.14 -5.36
CA GLU A 136 -19.17 -9.33 -5.98
C GLU A 136 -18.28 -10.55 -5.69
N ASN A 137 -18.93 -11.68 -5.58
CA ASN A 137 -18.54 -12.98 -5.04
C ASN A 137 -17.19 -13.63 -5.43
N ASN A 138 -16.28 -12.92 -6.08
CA ASN A 138 -14.99 -13.45 -6.49
C ASN A 138 -13.85 -13.00 -5.57
N LYS A 139 -13.54 -13.81 -4.54
CA LYS A 139 -12.58 -13.49 -3.47
C LYS A 139 -11.18 -13.07 -3.93
N ARG A 140 -10.73 -13.53 -5.10
CA ARG A 140 -9.38 -13.23 -5.60
C ARG A 140 -9.28 -11.83 -6.20
N ASN A 141 -10.33 -11.39 -6.89
CA ASN A 141 -10.37 -10.07 -7.52
C ASN A 141 -10.67 -8.96 -6.51
N ASN A 142 -11.29 -9.28 -5.38
CA ASN A 142 -11.71 -8.29 -4.39
C ASN A 142 -10.53 -7.54 -3.76
N TYR A 143 -9.41 -8.22 -3.44
CA TYR A 143 -8.24 -7.55 -2.84
C TYR A 143 -7.54 -6.63 -3.84
N ARG A 144 -7.38 -7.09 -5.09
CA ARG A 144 -6.82 -6.25 -6.17
C ARG A 144 -7.72 -5.05 -6.46
N ASN A 145 -9.03 -5.22 -6.42
CA ASN A 145 -9.99 -4.13 -6.62
C ASN A 145 -9.91 -3.08 -5.52
N ILE A 146 -9.61 -3.47 -4.28
CA ILE A 146 -9.35 -2.50 -3.21
C ILE A 146 -8.09 -1.70 -3.51
N ASP A 147 -7.01 -2.36 -3.89
CA ASP A 147 -5.77 -1.67 -4.20
C ASP A 147 -5.92 -0.78 -5.43
N LEU A 148 -6.58 -1.25 -6.48
CA LEU A 148 -6.86 -0.46 -7.68
C LEU A 148 -7.73 0.77 -7.39
N ASN A 149 -8.84 0.60 -6.64
CA ASN A 149 -9.82 1.66 -6.46
C ASN A 149 -9.56 2.54 -5.23
N PHE A 150 -8.69 2.13 -4.32
CA PHE A 150 -8.41 2.87 -3.10
C PHE A 150 -6.92 3.19 -2.96
N TYR A 151 -6.05 2.19 -2.77
CA TYR A 151 -4.62 2.41 -2.48
C TYR A 151 -3.91 3.15 -3.62
N LEU A 152 -4.13 2.74 -4.86
CA LEU A 152 -3.55 3.37 -6.04
C LEU A 152 -3.93 4.86 -6.13
N TYR A 153 -5.22 5.18 -6.03
CA TYR A 153 -5.73 6.54 -6.17
C TYR A 153 -5.48 7.44 -4.97
N THR A 154 -5.38 6.88 -3.76
CA THR A 154 -5.19 7.70 -2.55
C THR A 154 -3.74 7.84 -2.15
N ASN A 155 -2.87 6.95 -2.58
CA ASN A 155 -1.48 6.91 -2.13
C ASN A 155 -0.46 6.92 -3.29
N VAL A 156 -0.55 5.99 -4.22
CA VAL A 156 0.47 5.82 -5.26
C VAL A 156 0.45 6.96 -6.28
N LEU A 157 -0.69 7.19 -6.93
CA LEU A 157 -0.80 8.20 -7.98
C LEU A 157 -0.60 9.62 -7.47
N PRO A 158 -1.20 10.07 -6.35
CA PRO A 158 -0.95 11.42 -5.83
C PRO A 158 0.52 11.65 -5.49
N LYS A 159 1.20 10.65 -4.93
CA LYS A 159 2.64 10.72 -4.65
C LYS A 159 3.44 10.97 -5.92
N VAL A 160 3.20 10.17 -6.95
CA VAL A 160 3.94 10.25 -8.23
C VAL A 160 3.63 11.56 -8.92
N ASP A 161 2.36 11.95 -8.99
CA ASP A 161 1.91 13.19 -9.63
C ASP A 161 2.53 14.43 -8.98
N ILE A 162 2.40 14.57 -7.65
CA ILE A 162 2.96 15.71 -6.92
C ILE A 162 4.48 15.78 -7.11
N ALA A 163 5.18 14.65 -6.97
CA ALA A 163 6.64 14.62 -7.08
C ALA A 163 7.12 14.95 -8.50
N SER A 164 6.45 14.46 -9.53
CA SER A 164 6.84 14.68 -10.91
C SER A 164 6.44 16.05 -11.43
N MET A 165 5.20 16.48 -11.14
CA MET A 165 4.70 17.79 -11.58
C MET A 165 5.43 18.96 -10.93
N ALA A 166 5.89 18.83 -9.68
CA ALA A 166 6.76 19.80 -9.04
C ALA A 166 8.07 20.03 -9.81
N ASN A 167 8.46 19.06 -10.64
CA ASN A 167 9.66 19.12 -11.48
C ASN A 167 9.33 19.26 -12.99
N SER A 168 8.08 19.58 -13.34
CA SER A 168 7.60 19.72 -14.72
C SER A 168 7.90 18.48 -15.58
N LEU A 169 7.76 17.30 -14.99
CA LEU A 169 7.92 16.01 -15.64
C LEU A 169 6.56 15.30 -15.72
N GLU A 170 6.12 14.96 -16.92
CA GLU A 170 4.91 14.17 -17.14
C GLU A 170 5.23 12.68 -16.97
N VAL A 171 4.50 12.02 -16.06
CA VAL A 171 4.61 10.56 -15.86
C VAL A 171 3.37 9.88 -16.43
N ARG A 172 3.59 8.91 -17.31
CA ARG A 172 2.53 8.14 -17.97
C ARG A 172 2.60 6.68 -17.51
N PRO A 173 1.64 6.19 -16.71
CA PRO A 173 1.58 4.79 -16.30
C PRO A 173 0.79 3.94 -17.32
N PRO A 174 1.41 3.16 -18.20
CA PRO A 174 0.72 2.38 -19.23
C PRO A 174 -0.15 1.25 -18.66
N TYR A 175 0.14 0.80 -17.43
CA TYR A 175 -0.67 -0.20 -16.73
C TYR A 175 -2.06 0.30 -16.31
N LEU A 176 -2.30 1.61 -16.38
CA LEU A 176 -3.62 2.21 -16.10
C LEU A 176 -4.47 2.40 -17.38
N ASP A 177 -4.01 1.91 -18.53
CA ASP A 177 -4.82 1.87 -19.74
C ASP A 177 -6.05 0.97 -19.56
N ASP A 178 -7.21 1.45 -20.00
CA ASP A 178 -8.51 0.78 -19.80
C ASP A 178 -8.57 -0.60 -20.44
N LEU A 179 -7.92 -0.81 -21.58
CA LEU A 179 -7.89 -2.10 -22.25
C LEU A 179 -7.06 -3.10 -21.46
N LEU A 180 -5.93 -2.66 -20.92
CA LEU A 180 -5.07 -3.51 -20.10
C LEU A 180 -5.73 -3.85 -18.76
N GLN A 181 -6.40 -2.88 -18.14
CA GLN A 181 -7.18 -3.12 -16.93
C GLN A 181 -8.28 -4.14 -17.17
N SER A 182 -9.05 -3.98 -18.25
CA SER A 182 -10.09 -4.91 -18.64
C SER A 182 -9.55 -6.32 -18.90
N TYR A 183 -8.42 -6.43 -19.55
CA TYR A 183 -7.75 -7.72 -19.76
C TYR A 183 -7.33 -8.37 -18.43
N ALA A 184 -6.69 -7.63 -17.55
CA ALA A 184 -6.21 -8.14 -16.25
C ALA A 184 -7.35 -8.54 -15.29
N GLN A 185 -8.52 -7.92 -15.39
CA GLN A 185 -9.70 -8.27 -14.59
C GLN A 185 -10.39 -9.55 -15.06
N ASN A 186 -10.29 -9.86 -16.35
CA ASN A 186 -10.95 -11.02 -16.97
C ASN A 186 -10.09 -12.30 -16.96
N ASN A 187 -8.80 -12.21 -16.61
CA ASN A 187 -7.84 -13.30 -16.53
C ASN A 187 -7.21 -13.41 -15.13
#